data_49e03389460916e5e9905ba2e430f74e
#
_entry.id   49e03389460916e5e9905ba2e430f74e
#
_cell.length_a   1.000
_cell.length_b   1.000
_cell.length_c   1.000
_cell.angle_alpha   90.00
_cell.angle_beta   90.00
_cell.angle_gamma   90.00
#
_symmetry.space_group_name_H-M   'P 1'
#
loop_
_entity.id
_entity.type
_entity.pdbx_description
1 polymer ?
#
loop_
_entity_poly.entity_id
_entity_poly.type
_entity_poly.pdbx_seq_one_letter_code
_entity_poly.pdbx_strand_id
1 'polypeptide(L)'
;MKRIGKYIVRGLLGRGGMSKVYRVEIPRIGKIVALKLLDPHPLITRLLGEDKIRELFLSEAVKLARLNHPNIVAIRDFDEADGRPFYLMDYFFTSLGLLIGETRRTEAPSRTIRMDRAIDLTRQTLSGLACLHHHGIVHRDIKPYNLLLDDQATVKICDFGLSKVRGETVAAPKHLKVGSPGYAAPEQEQDPDAADARADLYAVGVTLYRMLTGTLPAVPPQAPGLLNPDLDDGWNEFILRSIAREPARRFVGAADMLQSLEALHRDWQARRDRTCRLADSTSTPAGSGRFASVGLRQAPVKIDPARAQAEFGVDALWRPVTFIRNRFTVVEPDAVHDAATGLVWQLSGSPYPVSWQESHAYVAGLNHHGFAGRNRWRLPSTPELMSLLTPTPHGVDFCIEPIFDHRQKSLWSADRRSFTAAWWVSIEMGFVAWQDFSAGCYVRSVCGDSNLA
;
A
#
# COMPACT_ATOMS: atom_id res chain seq x y z
N MET A 1 -21.71 17.80 -12.58
CA MET A 1 -20.48 17.04 -12.24
C MET A 1 -19.30 17.73 -12.89
N LYS A 2 -18.19 17.90 -12.17
CA LYS A 2 -16.96 18.51 -12.74
C LYS A 2 -16.35 17.56 -13.78
N ARG A 3 -15.87 18.11 -14.91
CA ARG A 3 -15.22 17.36 -15.98
C ARG A 3 -13.85 17.96 -16.30
N ILE A 4 -12.98 17.15 -16.87
CA ILE A 4 -11.72 17.53 -17.51
C ILE A 4 -11.79 16.89 -18.90
N GLY A 5 -11.95 17.70 -19.95
CA GLY A 5 -12.31 17.21 -21.27
C GLY A 5 -13.55 16.30 -21.22
N LYS A 6 -13.46 15.09 -21.76
CA LYS A 6 -14.54 14.09 -21.74
C LYS A 6 -14.68 13.35 -20.40
N TYR A 7 -13.71 13.41 -19.50
CA TYR A 7 -13.62 12.60 -18.29
C TYR A 7 -14.41 13.20 -17.12
N ILE A 8 -15.12 12.36 -16.35
CA ILE A 8 -15.91 12.77 -15.18
C ILE A 8 -15.02 12.71 -13.95
N VAL A 9 -14.82 13.84 -13.26
CA VAL A 9 -14.01 13.89 -12.03
C VAL A 9 -14.74 13.23 -10.88
N ARG A 10 -14.14 12.20 -10.29
CA ARG A 10 -14.64 11.44 -9.13
C ARG A 10 -13.94 11.81 -7.83
N GLY A 11 -12.74 12.41 -7.90
CA GLY A 11 -12.01 12.85 -6.71
C GLY A 11 -10.63 13.40 -7.04
N LEU A 12 -10.03 14.09 -6.09
CA LEU A 12 -8.64 14.52 -6.13
C LEU A 12 -7.79 13.47 -5.40
N LEU A 13 -6.80 12.90 -6.08
CA LEU A 13 -5.86 11.91 -5.53
C LEU A 13 -4.64 12.58 -4.90
N GLY A 14 -4.09 13.59 -5.56
CA GLY A 14 -2.90 14.29 -5.11
C GLY A 14 -2.76 15.69 -5.69
N ARG A 15 -1.92 16.49 -5.05
CA ARG A 15 -1.58 17.84 -5.48
C ARG A 15 -0.06 18.02 -5.35
N GLY A 16 0.61 18.20 -6.48
CA GLY A 16 2.03 18.55 -6.55
C GLY A 16 2.23 20.05 -6.83
N GLY A 17 3.47 20.47 -6.94
CA GLY A 17 3.82 21.86 -7.26
C GLY A 17 3.38 22.30 -8.65
N MET A 18 3.50 21.42 -9.65
CA MET A 18 3.19 21.72 -11.05
C MET A 18 1.89 21.08 -11.55
N SER A 19 1.32 20.10 -10.84
CA SER A 19 0.20 19.31 -11.35
C SER A 19 -0.74 18.84 -10.24
N LYS A 20 -1.94 18.43 -10.64
CA LYS A 20 -2.92 17.76 -9.80
C LYS A 20 -3.27 16.41 -10.41
N VAL A 21 -3.39 15.40 -9.58
CA VAL A 21 -3.81 14.06 -9.99
C VAL A 21 -5.25 13.85 -9.56
N TYR A 22 -6.10 13.55 -10.53
CA TYR A 22 -7.53 13.29 -10.30
C TYR A 22 -7.85 11.82 -10.56
N ARG A 23 -8.74 11.28 -9.77
CA ARG A 23 -9.47 10.07 -10.10
C ARG A 23 -10.62 10.46 -11.02
N VAL A 24 -10.66 9.88 -12.20
CA VAL A 24 -11.68 10.18 -13.20
C VAL A 24 -12.31 8.91 -13.74
N GLU A 25 -13.55 9.05 -14.21
CA GLU A 25 -14.27 7.98 -14.89
C GLU A 25 -14.32 8.25 -16.39
N ILE A 26 -14.04 7.21 -17.17
CA ILE A 26 -14.21 7.23 -18.61
C ILE A 26 -15.72 7.07 -18.89
N PRO A 27 -16.40 8.05 -19.52
CA PRO A 27 -17.82 7.97 -19.81
C PRO A 27 -18.17 6.74 -20.66
N ARG A 28 -19.40 6.25 -20.53
CA ARG A 28 -20.00 5.09 -21.22
C ARG A 28 -19.48 3.72 -20.76
N ILE A 29 -18.17 3.59 -20.44
CA ILE A 29 -17.64 2.31 -19.96
C ILE A 29 -17.45 2.25 -18.45
N GLY A 30 -17.57 3.38 -17.73
CA GLY A 30 -17.47 3.44 -16.27
C GLY A 30 -16.09 3.16 -15.69
N LYS A 31 -15.06 2.92 -16.53
CA LYS A 31 -13.70 2.60 -16.05
C LYS A 31 -13.10 3.79 -15.30
N ILE A 32 -12.56 3.51 -14.10
CA ILE A 32 -11.83 4.49 -13.30
C ILE A 32 -10.36 4.48 -13.70
N VAL A 33 -9.81 5.69 -13.91
CA VAL A 33 -8.39 5.93 -14.24
C VAL A 33 -7.87 7.13 -13.45
N ALA A 34 -6.55 7.26 -13.36
CA ALA A 34 -5.90 8.45 -12.83
C ALA A 34 -5.59 9.42 -13.98
N LEU A 35 -5.87 10.71 -13.77
CA LEU A 35 -5.61 11.79 -14.70
C LEU A 35 -4.70 12.82 -14.03
N LYS A 36 -3.46 12.97 -14.54
CA LYS A 36 -2.53 14.02 -14.09
C LYS A 36 -2.70 15.22 -15.00
N LEU A 37 -3.18 16.34 -14.43
CA LEU A 37 -3.45 17.61 -15.11
C LEU A 37 -2.36 18.60 -14.76
N LEU A 38 -1.83 19.31 -15.75
CA LEU A 38 -0.99 20.48 -15.53
C LEU A 38 -1.83 21.59 -14.86
N ASP A 39 -1.51 21.90 -13.62
CA ASP A 39 -2.21 22.91 -12.81
C ASP A 39 -1.23 23.45 -11.76
N PRO A 40 -0.25 24.28 -12.19
CA PRO A 40 0.86 24.71 -11.36
C PRO A 40 0.40 25.66 -10.25
N HIS A 41 1.11 25.60 -9.13
CA HIS A 41 0.92 26.56 -8.06
C HIS A 41 1.42 27.95 -8.53
N PRO A 42 0.71 29.07 -8.23
CA PRO A 42 1.09 30.40 -8.70
C PRO A 42 2.54 30.82 -8.39
N LEU A 43 3.11 30.37 -7.27
CA LEU A 43 4.52 30.62 -6.94
C LEU A 43 5.47 29.93 -7.91
N ILE A 44 5.17 28.69 -8.32
CA ILE A 44 5.99 27.94 -9.28
C ILE A 44 5.92 28.60 -10.66
N THR A 45 4.72 29.05 -11.07
CA THR A 45 4.55 29.80 -12.32
C THR A 45 5.36 31.10 -12.35
N ARG A 46 5.41 31.81 -11.23
CA ARG A 46 6.24 33.04 -11.13
C ARG A 46 7.75 32.75 -11.18
N LEU A 47 8.19 31.59 -10.64
CA LEU A 47 9.60 31.23 -10.58
C LEU A 47 10.14 30.68 -11.91
N LEU A 48 9.35 29.84 -12.59
CA LEU A 48 9.82 29.08 -13.76
C LEU A 48 9.24 29.56 -15.09
N GLY A 49 8.11 30.28 -15.06
CA GLY A 49 7.34 30.64 -16.25
C GLY A 49 6.46 29.49 -16.76
N GLU A 50 5.35 29.85 -17.44
CA GLU A 50 4.37 28.86 -17.93
C GLU A 50 4.96 27.91 -18.96
N ASP A 51 5.73 28.46 -19.93
CA ASP A 51 6.32 27.68 -21.02
C ASP A 51 7.28 26.61 -20.49
N LYS A 52 8.12 26.96 -19.51
CA LYS A 52 9.07 26.00 -18.93
C LYS A 52 8.36 24.89 -18.15
N ILE A 53 7.30 25.24 -17.43
CA ILE A 53 6.49 24.26 -16.68
C ILE A 53 5.78 23.31 -17.66
N ARG A 54 5.24 23.85 -18.77
CA ARG A 54 4.61 23.05 -19.82
C ARG A 54 5.64 22.11 -20.49
N GLU A 55 6.83 22.61 -20.80
CA GLU A 55 7.94 21.81 -21.34
C GLU A 55 8.30 20.65 -20.41
N LEU A 56 8.46 20.91 -19.10
CA LEU A 56 8.79 19.88 -18.10
C LEU A 56 7.69 18.81 -18.01
N PHE A 57 6.42 19.22 -18.02
CA PHE A 57 5.30 18.29 -17.96
C PHE A 57 5.23 17.40 -19.22
N LEU A 58 5.45 17.98 -20.40
CA LEU A 58 5.50 17.24 -21.65
C LEU A 58 6.70 16.28 -21.69
N SER A 59 7.87 16.74 -21.25
CA SER A 59 9.07 15.90 -21.16
C SER A 59 8.83 14.69 -20.25
N GLU A 60 8.19 14.87 -19.10
CA GLU A 60 7.79 13.77 -18.22
C GLU A 60 6.89 12.76 -18.94
N ALA A 61 5.83 13.25 -19.60
CA ALA A 61 4.90 12.39 -20.31
C ALA A 61 5.58 11.60 -21.44
N VAL A 62 6.45 12.25 -22.23
CA VAL A 62 7.21 11.60 -23.31
C VAL A 62 8.17 10.54 -22.79
N LYS A 63 8.86 10.81 -21.67
CA LYS A 63 9.75 9.84 -21.01
C LYS A 63 8.98 8.59 -20.61
N LEU A 64 7.86 8.77 -19.92
CA LEU A 64 7.00 7.67 -19.46
C LEU A 64 6.38 6.88 -20.62
N ALA A 65 5.94 7.54 -21.67
CA ALA A 65 5.29 6.88 -22.82
C ALA A 65 6.23 5.90 -23.55
N ARG A 66 7.54 6.06 -23.43
CA ARG A 66 8.57 5.18 -24.01
C ARG A 66 8.87 3.96 -23.18
N LEU A 67 8.40 3.93 -21.92
CA LEU A 67 8.70 2.85 -20.98
C LEU A 67 7.57 1.82 -20.97
N ASN A 68 7.96 0.56 -21.09
CA ASN A 68 7.05 -0.58 -20.92
C ASN A 68 7.69 -1.57 -19.95
N HIS A 69 7.30 -1.49 -18.68
CA HIS A 69 7.86 -2.34 -17.63
C HIS A 69 6.80 -2.66 -16.57
N PRO A 70 6.70 -3.90 -16.08
CA PRO A 70 5.69 -4.30 -15.10
C PRO A 70 5.71 -3.45 -13.81
N ASN A 71 6.87 -2.93 -13.42
CA ASN A 71 7.02 -2.15 -12.18
C ASN A 71 7.05 -0.63 -12.41
N ILE A 72 6.61 -0.14 -13.56
CA ILE A 72 6.49 1.29 -13.87
C ILE A 72 5.03 1.57 -14.28
N VAL A 73 4.47 2.69 -13.83
CA VAL A 73 3.15 3.14 -14.25
C VAL A 73 3.18 3.52 -15.73
N ALA A 74 2.30 2.91 -16.53
CA ALA A 74 2.19 3.22 -17.96
C ALA A 74 1.24 4.39 -18.21
N ILE A 75 1.63 5.29 -19.12
CA ILE A 75 0.71 6.28 -19.70
C ILE A 75 -0.21 5.56 -20.70
N ARG A 76 -1.51 5.85 -20.60
CA ARG A 76 -2.55 5.27 -21.44
C ARG A 76 -3.01 6.20 -22.57
N ASP A 77 -2.96 7.51 -22.30
CA ASP A 77 -3.39 8.54 -23.25
C ASP A 77 -2.84 9.89 -22.83
N PHE A 78 -2.71 10.82 -23.78
CA PHE A 78 -2.30 12.20 -23.56
C PHE A 78 -3.23 13.11 -24.36
N ASP A 79 -3.76 14.18 -23.73
CA ASP A 79 -4.69 15.11 -24.36
C ASP A 79 -4.63 16.49 -23.66
N GLU A 80 -5.43 17.43 -24.11
CA GLU A 80 -5.52 18.78 -23.57
C GLU A 80 -6.97 19.17 -23.27
N ALA A 81 -7.22 19.87 -22.17
CA ALA A 81 -8.52 20.45 -21.85
C ALA A 81 -8.36 21.86 -21.31
N ASP A 82 -9.12 22.80 -21.88
CA ASP A 82 -9.09 24.23 -21.52
C ASP A 82 -7.66 24.82 -21.55
N GLY A 83 -6.86 24.48 -22.57
CA GLY A 83 -5.48 24.92 -22.73
C GLY A 83 -4.47 24.27 -21.80
N ARG A 84 -4.87 23.25 -21.02
CA ARG A 84 -4.01 22.55 -20.06
C ARG A 84 -3.80 21.10 -20.47
N PRO A 85 -2.55 20.67 -20.69
CA PRO A 85 -2.24 19.30 -21.00
C PRO A 85 -2.48 18.38 -19.79
N PHE A 86 -2.89 17.15 -20.09
CA PHE A 86 -3.03 16.08 -19.11
C PHE A 86 -2.67 14.74 -19.72
N TYR A 87 -2.36 13.78 -18.89
CA TYR A 87 -2.22 12.39 -19.32
C TYR A 87 -2.97 11.43 -18.38
N LEU A 88 -3.34 10.28 -18.95
CA LEU A 88 -4.05 9.23 -18.26
C LEU A 88 -3.09 8.09 -17.91
N MET A 89 -3.32 7.49 -16.77
CA MET A 89 -2.64 6.29 -16.31
C MET A 89 -3.61 5.38 -15.55
N ASP A 90 -3.23 4.12 -15.34
CA ASP A 90 -4.04 3.22 -14.54
C ASP A 90 -4.18 3.77 -13.12
N TYR A 91 -5.35 3.55 -12.54
CA TYR A 91 -5.63 3.92 -11.16
C TYR A 91 -5.30 2.76 -10.22
N PHE A 92 -4.53 3.04 -9.20
CA PHE A 92 -4.20 2.12 -8.11
C PHE A 92 -4.72 2.73 -6.82
N PHE A 93 -5.48 1.96 -6.04
CA PHE A 93 -6.07 2.47 -4.80
C PHE A 93 -5.13 2.37 -3.61
N THR A 94 -4.08 1.55 -3.69
CA THR A 94 -3.12 1.28 -2.63
C THR A 94 -1.72 1.72 -3.02
N SER A 95 -0.96 2.18 -2.05
CA SER A 95 0.47 2.46 -2.14
C SER A 95 1.21 1.84 -0.96
N LEU A 96 2.53 1.69 -1.08
CA LEU A 96 3.35 1.28 0.04
C LEU A 96 3.21 2.23 1.24
N GLY A 97 3.05 3.55 0.98
CA GLY A 97 2.80 4.54 2.04
C GLY A 97 1.53 4.27 2.84
N LEU A 98 0.43 3.92 2.16
CA LEU A 98 -0.80 3.50 2.83
C LEU A 98 -0.59 2.18 3.59
N LEU A 99 0.11 1.22 2.98
CA LEU A 99 0.36 -0.09 3.58
C LEU A 99 1.14 0.02 4.89
N ILE A 100 2.21 0.83 4.94
CA ILE A 100 2.98 1.07 6.16
C ILE A 100 2.34 2.10 7.10
N GLY A 101 1.26 2.77 6.68
CA GLY A 101 0.59 3.79 7.49
C GLY A 101 1.38 5.07 7.65
N GLU A 102 2.17 5.42 6.64
CA GLU A 102 2.89 6.68 6.64
C GLU A 102 1.93 7.88 6.67
N THR A 103 2.23 8.86 7.48
CA THR A 103 1.47 10.10 7.60
C THR A 103 2.25 11.27 7.00
N ARG A 104 1.65 12.46 6.98
CA ARG A 104 2.36 13.70 6.59
C ARG A 104 3.54 14.03 7.51
N ARG A 105 3.54 13.50 8.74
CA ARG A 105 4.67 13.56 9.66
C ARG A 105 5.52 12.32 9.41
N THR A 106 6.51 12.45 8.53
CA THR A 106 7.38 11.34 8.12
C THR A 106 8.19 10.77 9.28
N GLU A 107 8.43 11.55 10.35
CA GLU A 107 9.13 11.11 11.57
C GLU A 107 8.25 10.20 12.46
N ALA A 108 6.92 10.21 12.25
CA ALA A 108 6.04 9.33 13.01
C ALA A 108 6.32 7.86 12.69
N PRO A 109 6.22 6.96 13.68
CA PRO A 109 6.37 5.52 13.43
C PRO A 109 5.40 5.01 12.37
N SER A 110 5.82 3.98 11.65
CA SER A 110 5.00 3.30 10.65
C SER A 110 4.83 1.82 11.01
N ARG A 111 3.90 1.13 10.34
CA ARG A 111 3.78 -0.32 10.45
C ARG A 111 4.98 -0.99 9.80
N THR A 112 5.52 -2.00 10.44
CA THR A 112 6.55 -2.87 9.86
C THR A 112 5.93 -3.85 8.87
N ILE A 113 6.70 -4.23 7.87
CA ILE A 113 6.35 -5.26 6.89
C ILE A 113 7.22 -6.48 7.17
N ARG A 114 6.65 -7.66 7.01
CA ARG A 114 7.41 -8.91 7.12
C ARG A 114 8.54 -8.95 6.10
N MET A 115 9.60 -9.63 6.49
CA MET A 115 10.85 -9.71 5.75
C MET A 115 10.66 -10.14 4.29
N ASP A 116 10.01 -11.29 4.05
CA ASP A 116 9.76 -11.83 2.70
C ASP A 116 9.04 -10.80 1.81
N ARG A 117 8.04 -10.11 2.39
CA ARG A 117 7.26 -9.11 1.68
C ARG A 117 8.06 -7.85 1.39
N ALA A 118 8.82 -7.36 2.38
CA ALA A 118 9.68 -6.19 2.21
C ALA A 118 10.76 -6.43 1.13
N ILE A 119 11.32 -7.65 1.10
CA ILE A 119 12.27 -8.06 0.07
C ILE A 119 11.60 -8.08 -1.31
N ASP A 120 10.42 -8.68 -1.44
CA ASP A 120 9.71 -8.74 -2.72
C ASP A 120 9.36 -7.35 -3.26
N LEU A 121 8.84 -6.45 -2.42
CA LEU A 121 8.57 -5.06 -2.79
C LEU A 121 9.84 -4.30 -3.20
N THR A 122 10.95 -4.53 -2.49
CA THR A 122 12.24 -3.92 -2.81
C THR A 122 12.79 -4.45 -4.13
N ARG A 123 12.72 -5.76 -4.36
CA ARG A 123 13.12 -6.42 -5.61
C ARG A 123 12.38 -5.84 -6.81
N GLN A 124 11.06 -5.71 -6.71
CA GLN A 124 10.23 -5.13 -7.76
C GLN A 124 10.57 -3.65 -8.00
N THR A 125 10.80 -2.86 -6.94
CA THR A 125 11.23 -1.47 -7.04
C THR A 125 12.57 -1.35 -7.76
N LEU A 126 13.56 -2.17 -7.39
CA LEU A 126 14.87 -2.19 -8.03
C LEU A 126 14.80 -2.62 -9.50
N SER A 127 13.91 -3.57 -9.84
CA SER A 127 13.65 -3.98 -11.23
C SER A 127 13.14 -2.81 -12.08
N GLY A 128 12.17 -2.04 -11.55
CA GLY A 128 11.67 -0.84 -12.23
C GLY A 128 12.74 0.26 -12.35
N LEU A 129 13.54 0.49 -11.31
CA LEU A 129 14.64 1.46 -11.32
C LEU A 129 15.74 1.05 -12.30
N ALA A 130 16.06 -0.24 -12.42
CA ALA A 130 17.04 -0.71 -13.40
C ALA A 130 16.60 -0.36 -14.84
N CYS A 131 15.30 -0.49 -15.13
CA CYS A 131 14.74 -0.07 -16.41
C CYS A 131 14.85 1.45 -16.61
N LEU A 132 14.51 2.26 -15.62
CA LEU A 132 14.63 3.74 -15.68
C LEU A 132 16.07 4.17 -15.91
N HIS A 133 16.98 3.63 -15.11
CA HIS A 133 18.42 3.98 -15.18
C HIS A 133 19.06 3.54 -16.51
N HIS A 134 18.61 2.41 -17.08
CA HIS A 134 19.01 1.98 -18.43
C HIS A 134 18.62 3.00 -19.51
N HIS A 135 17.44 3.63 -19.36
CA HIS A 135 16.99 4.71 -20.25
C HIS A 135 17.56 6.08 -19.86
N GLY A 136 18.53 6.13 -18.95
CA GLY A 136 19.18 7.35 -18.48
C GLY A 136 18.29 8.23 -17.59
N ILE A 137 17.17 7.71 -17.07
CA ILE A 137 16.23 8.45 -16.24
C ILE A 137 16.52 8.18 -14.76
N VAL A 138 16.77 9.23 -13.97
CA VAL A 138 16.88 9.19 -12.52
C VAL A 138 15.57 9.73 -11.93
N HIS A 139 14.94 8.97 -11.04
CA HIS A 139 13.61 9.29 -10.51
C HIS A 139 13.60 10.46 -9.51
N ARG A 140 14.53 10.46 -8.55
CA ARG A 140 14.78 11.51 -7.54
C ARG A 140 13.72 11.71 -6.46
N ASP A 141 12.61 10.99 -6.50
CA ASP A 141 11.56 11.07 -5.48
C ASP A 141 10.98 9.67 -5.16
N ILE A 142 11.87 8.68 -5.01
CA ILE A 142 11.47 7.37 -4.52
C ILE A 142 11.08 7.48 -3.05
N LYS A 143 9.84 7.10 -2.76
CA LYS A 143 9.25 7.07 -1.40
C LYS A 143 8.06 6.16 -1.38
N PRO A 144 7.57 5.72 -0.20
CA PRO A 144 6.46 4.79 -0.11
C PRO A 144 5.18 5.21 -0.85
N TYR A 145 4.84 6.49 -0.90
CA TYR A 145 3.66 6.97 -1.63
C TYR A 145 3.79 6.93 -3.15
N ASN A 146 5.01 6.92 -3.68
CA ASN A 146 5.28 6.83 -5.12
C ASN A 146 5.47 5.38 -5.58
N LEU A 147 5.31 4.41 -4.68
CA LEU A 147 5.29 2.98 -4.95
C LEU A 147 3.85 2.48 -4.81
N LEU A 148 3.10 2.52 -5.92
CA LEU A 148 1.72 2.05 -5.96
C LEU A 148 1.69 0.52 -6.02
N LEU A 149 0.59 -0.08 -5.56
CA LEU A 149 0.41 -1.53 -5.53
C LEU A 149 -0.89 -1.89 -6.26
N ASP A 150 -0.81 -2.86 -7.18
CA ASP A 150 -1.99 -3.45 -7.77
C ASP A 150 -2.57 -4.57 -6.88
N ASP A 151 -3.68 -5.19 -7.32
CA ASP A 151 -4.38 -6.24 -6.56
C ASP A 151 -3.53 -7.50 -6.35
N GLN A 152 -2.54 -7.73 -7.22
CA GLN A 152 -1.58 -8.83 -7.11
C GLN A 152 -0.33 -8.42 -6.29
N ALA A 153 -0.36 -7.21 -5.75
CA ALA A 153 0.73 -6.61 -5.00
C ALA A 153 2.00 -6.35 -5.84
N THR A 154 1.81 -6.11 -7.15
CA THR A 154 2.88 -5.66 -8.02
C THR A 154 3.15 -4.18 -7.78
N VAL A 155 4.43 -3.85 -7.54
CA VAL A 155 4.87 -2.45 -7.39
C VAL A 155 4.79 -1.73 -8.72
N LYS A 156 4.27 -0.52 -8.71
CA LYS A 156 4.21 0.42 -9.83
C LYS A 156 4.84 1.75 -9.42
N ILE A 157 6.04 2.02 -9.89
CA ILE A 157 6.72 3.31 -9.66
C ILE A 157 5.95 4.39 -10.42
N CYS A 158 5.60 5.48 -9.73
CA CYS A 158 4.86 6.61 -10.29
C CYS A 158 5.47 7.95 -9.87
N ASP A 159 4.96 9.04 -10.43
CA ASP A 159 5.32 10.45 -10.13
C ASP A 159 6.77 10.81 -10.51
N PHE A 160 6.97 11.01 -11.78
CA PHE A 160 8.26 11.38 -12.40
C PHE A 160 8.49 12.90 -12.47
N GLY A 161 7.71 13.69 -11.73
CA GLY A 161 7.75 15.15 -11.78
C GLY A 161 9.11 15.78 -11.42
N LEU A 162 9.98 15.03 -10.76
CA LEU A 162 11.35 15.43 -10.41
C LEU A 162 12.41 14.66 -11.20
N SER A 163 12.02 13.77 -12.11
CA SER A 163 12.95 12.91 -12.86
C SER A 163 13.85 13.74 -13.79
N LYS A 164 15.10 13.30 -13.92
CA LYS A 164 16.11 13.92 -14.80
C LYS A 164 16.63 12.89 -15.79
N VAL A 165 16.80 13.29 -17.05
CA VAL A 165 17.55 12.53 -18.03
C VAL A 165 19.03 12.88 -17.93
N ARG A 166 19.88 11.90 -18.13
CA ARG A 166 21.35 12.09 -18.14
C ARG A 166 21.73 13.21 -19.14
N GLY A 167 22.37 14.27 -18.65
CA GLY A 167 22.76 15.43 -19.45
C GLY A 167 21.79 16.60 -19.45
N GLU A 168 20.58 16.49 -18.88
CA GLU A 168 19.70 17.64 -18.66
C GLU A 168 20.20 18.47 -17.46
N THR A 169 20.23 19.80 -17.61
CA THR A 169 20.37 20.72 -16.48
C THR A 169 18.99 21.17 -16.03
N VAL A 170 18.66 20.96 -14.76
CA VAL A 170 17.42 21.49 -14.19
C VAL A 170 17.65 22.94 -13.80
N ALA A 171 17.04 23.87 -14.51
CA ALA A 171 17.03 25.29 -14.15
C ALA A 171 16.10 25.53 -12.94
N ALA A 172 16.29 24.81 -11.84
CA ALA A 172 15.63 25.10 -10.58
C ALA A 172 16.50 26.06 -9.76
N PRO A 173 15.88 27.02 -9.02
CA PRO A 173 16.65 27.82 -8.09
C PRO A 173 17.43 26.93 -7.12
N LYS A 174 18.71 27.17 -6.93
CA LYS A 174 19.63 26.36 -6.07
C LYS A 174 19.16 26.17 -4.62
N HIS A 175 18.09 26.86 -4.20
CA HIS A 175 17.50 26.79 -2.87
C HIS A 175 16.19 25.96 -2.81
N LEU A 176 15.72 25.42 -3.94
CA LEU A 176 14.55 24.57 -3.94
C LEU A 176 14.97 23.15 -3.54
N LYS A 177 14.65 22.73 -2.32
CA LYS A 177 14.89 21.34 -1.89
C LYS A 177 14.14 20.38 -2.81
N VAL A 178 14.88 19.53 -3.52
CA VAL A 178 14.32 18.51 -4.41
C VAL A 178 14.28 17.18 -3.66
N GLY A 179 13.14 16.53 -3.66
CA GLY A 179 12.92 15.25 -2.97
C GLY A 179 12.11 15.37 -1.69
N SER A 180 11.66 14.24 -1.19
CA SER A 180 10.80 14.16 0.00
C SER A 180 11.66 14.08 1.27
N PRO A 181 11.34 14.86 2.32
CA PRO A 181 12.09 14.83 3.58
C PRO A 181 12.24 13.39 4.11
N GLY A 182 13.45 13.05 4.54
CA GLY A 182 13.79 11.76 5.09
C GLY A 182 14.10 10.65 4.06
N TYR A 183 13.75 10.83 2.77
CA TYR A 183 14.05 9.87 1.69
C TYR A 183 15.06 10.41 0.69
N ALA A 184 15.17 11.73 0.54
CA ALA A 184 16.12 12.34 -0.37
C ALA A 184 17.56 12.04 0.05
N ALA A 185 18.40 11.72 -0.94
CA ALA A 185 19.82 11.49 -0.70
C ALA A 185 20.55 12.79 -0.31
N PRO A 186 21.59 12.72 0.56
CA PRO A 186 22.30 13.92 1.03
C PRO A 186 22.87 14.81 -0.09
N GLU A 187 23.40 14.21 -1.16
CA GLU A 187 23.91 14.93 -2.34
C GLU A 187 22.79 15.64 -3.10
N GLN A 188 21.58 15.06 -3.12
CA GLN A 188 20.43 15.64 -3.79
C GLN A 188 19.92 16.91 -3.06
N GLU A 189 20.08 16.96 -1.74
CA GLU A 189 19.75 18.14 -0.94
C GLU A 189 20.81 19.26 -1.12
N GLN A 190 22.07 18.90 -1.35
CA GLN A 190 23.18 19.84 -1.50
C GLN A 190 23.24 20.42 -2.92
N ASP A 191 23.19 19.54 -3.92
CA ASP A 191 23.20 19.90 -5.33
C ASP A 191 22.30 18.94 -6.12
N PRO A 192 21.04 19.33 -6.40
CA PRO A 192 20.11 18.50 -7.17
C PRO A 192 20.65 18.11 -8.55
N ASP A 193 21.58 18.85 -9.13
CA ASP A 193 22.15 18.55 -10.44
C ASP A 193 23.24 17.49 -10.39
N ALA A 194 23.89 17.30 -9.26
CA ALA A 194 24.90 16.26 -9.05
C ALA A 194 24.28 14.86 -8.76
N ALA A 195 22.98 14.79 -8.44
CA ALA A 195 22.32 13.53 -8.12
C ALA A 195 22.25 12.60 -9.35
N ASP A 196 22.81 11.41 -9.23
CA ASP A 196 22.76 10.33 -10.21
C ASP A 196 21.83 9.17 -9.74
N ALA A 197 21.86 8.05 -10.46
CA ALA A 197 21.06 6.86 -10.17
C ALA A 197 21.24 6.34 -8.71
N ARG A 198 22.35 6.61 -8.07
CA ARG A 198 22.63 6.19 -6.68
C ARG A 198 21.82 6.96 -5.65
N ALA A 199 21.23 8.11 -6.02
CA ALA A 199 20.26 8.81 -5.18
C ALA A 199 18.97 8.01 -5.03
N ASP A 200 18.50 7.36 -6.10
CA ASP A 200 17.33 6.48 -6.03
C ASP A 200 17.61 5.24 -5.17
N LEU A 201 18.83 4.68 -5.25
CA LEU A 201 19.23 3.53 -4.42
C LEU A 201 19.28 3.86 -2.93
N TYR A 202 19.70 5.08 -2.58
CA TYR A 202 19.61 5.59 -1.21
C TYR A 202 18.15 5.60 -0.73
N ALA A 203 17.26 6.16 -1.52
CA ALA A 203 15.82 6.22 -1.19
C ALA A 203 15.18 4.83 -1.06
N VAL A 204 15.58 3.85 -1.88
CA VAL A 204 15.19 2.44 -1.73
C VAL A 204 15.71 1.88 -0.41
N GLY A 205 16.97 2.15 -0.04
CA GLY A 205 17.56 1.71 1.23
C GLY A 205 16.82 2.27 2.44
N VAL A 206 16.48 3.57 2.42
CA VAL A 206 15.65 4.21 3.47
C VAL A 206 14.27 3.59 3.54
N THR A 207 13.65 3.31 2.38
CA THR A 207 12.34 2.67 2.30
C THR A 207 12.38 1.27 2.90
N LEU A 208 13.41 0.47 2.58
CA LEU A 208 13.60 -0.88 3.14
C LEU A 208 13.85 -0.83 4.64
N TYR A 209 14.73 0.07 5.10
CA TYR A 209 14.96 0.30 6.53
C TYR A 209 13.64 0.55 7.25
N ARG A 210 12.83 1.47 6.73
CA ARG A 210 11.54 1.83 7.31
C ARG A 210 10.53 0.68 7.29
N MET A 211 10.44 -0.08 6.21
CA MET A 211 9.58 -1.26 6.13
C MET A 211 9.90 -2.28 7.21
N LEU A 212 11.18 -2.47 7.53
CA LEU A 212 11.63 -3.50 8.46
C LEU A 212 11.69 -3.03 9.92
N THR A 213 11.86 -1.73 10.18
CA THR A 213 12.02 -1.18 11.53
C THR A 213 10.85 -0.31 12.01
N GLY A 214 9.97 0.14 11.08
CA GLY A 214 8.88 1.06 11.37
C GLY A 214 9.32 2.52 11.56
N THR A 215 10.61 2.85 11.37
CA THR A 215 11.14 4.21 11.57
C THR A 215 12.05 4.63 10.41
N LEU A 216 12.26 5.92 10.26
CA LEU A 216 13.34 6.42 9.40
C LEU A 216 14.71 6.21 10.06
N PRO A 217 15.79 6.02 9.27
CA PRO A 217 17.13 5.93 9.84
C PRO A 217 17.50 7.25 10.52
N ALA A 218 18.08 7.16 11.72
CA ALA A 218 18.65 8.30 12.44
C ALA A 218 19.90 8.85 11.74
N VAL A 219 20.40 9.97 12.20
CA VAL A 219 21.70 10.52 11.71
C VAL A 219 22.65 10.60 12.90
N PRO A 220 23.71 9.78 12.95
CA PRO A 220 24.07 8.68 12.05
C PRO A 220 23.06 7.49 12.12
N PRO A 221 22.94 6.68 11.05
CA PRO A 221 22.02 5.58 11.02
C PRO A 221 22.43 4.45 11.96
N GLN A 222 21.46 3.91 12.71
CA GLN A 222 21.67 2.72 13.55
C GLN A 222 21.54 1.46 12.70
N ALA A 223 22.22 0.39 13.11
CA ALA A 223 22.03 -0.92 12.49
C ALA A 223 20.58 -1.38 12.66
N PRO A 224 19.87 -1.73 11.57
CA PRO A 224 18.45 -2.09 11.66
C PRO A 224 18.18 -3.32 12.53
N GLY A 225 19.15 -4.23 12.68
CA GLY A 225 19.06 -5.39 13.59
C GLY A 225 18.93 -5.01 15.06
N LEU A 226 19.29 -3.80 15.48
CA LEU A 226 19.02 -3.31 16.84
C LEU A 226 17.54 -3.03 17.10
N LEU A 227 16.77 -2.75 16.03
CA LEU A 227 15.34 -2.45 16.08
C LEU A 227 14.47 -3.65 15.67
N ASN A 228 15.01 -4.53 14.84
CA ASN A 228 14.36 -5.75 14.37
C ASN A 228 15.31 -6.94 14.52
N PRO A 229 15.11 -7.79 15.53
CA PRO A 229 15.99 -8.93 15.80
C PRO A 229 16.04 -10.02 14.70
N ASP A 230 15.10 -9.99 13.75
CA ASP A 230 15.10 -10.92 12.61
C ASP A 230 16.18 -10.58 11.57
N LEU A 231 16.86 -9.43 11.73
CA LEU A 231 17.90 -8.94 10.84
C LEU A 231 19.29 -9.28 11.40
N ASP A 232 20.02 -10.08 10.65
CA ASP A 232 21.41 -10.40 10.96
C ASP A 232 22.41 -9.35 10.40
N ASP A 233 23.70 -9.59 10.61
CA ASP A 233 24.77 -8.68 10.19
C ASP A 233 24.80 -8.48 8.67
N GLY A 234 24.44 -9.49 7.87
CA GLY A 234 24.35 -9.36 6.41
C GLY A 234 23.28 -8.34 5.99
N TRP A 235 22.13 -8.34 6.67
CA TRP A 235 21.10 -7.32 6.45
C TRP A 235 21.49 -5.96 6.96
N ASN A 236 22.20 -5.88 8.10
CA ASN A 236 22.75 -4.64 8.62
C ASN A 236 23.70 -4.01 7.59
N GLU A 237 24.65 -4.79 7.06
CA GLU A 237 25.60 -4.33 6.08
C GLU A 237 24.92 -3.88 4.78
N PHE A 238 24.01 -4.68 4.22
CA PHE A 238 23.28 -4.35 2.99
C PHE A 238 22.52 -3.03 3.10
N ILE A 239 21.75 -2.86 4.18
CA ILE A 239 20.92 -1.68 4.38
C ILE A 239 21.78 -0.45 4.66
N LEU A 240 22.77 -0.54 5.55
CA LEU A 240 23.67 0.58 5.86
C LEU A 240 24.53 1.01 4.66
N ARG A 241 24.94 0.06 3.82
CA ARG A 241 25.60 0.35 2.54
C ARG A 241 24.68 1.14 1.61
N SER A 242 23.41 0.74 1.47
CA SER A 242 22.48 1.42 0.57
C SER A 242 22.21 2.87 0.99
N ILE A 243 22.18 3.16 2.31
CA ILE A 243 21.96 4.50 2.87
C ILE A 243 23.26 5.21 3.26
N ALA A 244 24.41 4.77 2.75
CA ALA A 244 25.67 5.45 2.99
C ALA A 244 25.60 6.90 2.50
N ARG A 245 26.15 7.84 3.32
CA ARG A 245 26.12 9.27 2.99
C ARG A 245 26.86 9.58 1.69
N GLU A 246 28.00 8.92 1.48
CA GLU A 246 28.81 9.06 0.28
C GLU A 246 28.30 8.15 -0.84
N PRO A 247 27.89 8.67 -2.01
CA PRO A 247 27.39 7.86 -3.12
C PRO A 247 28.35 6.76 -3.58
N ALA A 248 29.66 7.01 -3.48
CA ALA A 248 30.69 6.04 -3.87
C ALA A 248 30.73 4.78 -3.00
N ARG A 249 30.18 4.84 -1.77
CA ARG A 249 30.10 3.69 -0.86
C ARG A 249 28.84 2.85 -1.07
N ARG A 250 27.87 3.34 -1.85
CA ARG A 250 26.63 2.63 -2.17
C ARG A 250 26.85 1.56 -3.23
N PHE A 251 25.77 0.92 -3.63
CA PHE A 251 25.76 0.05 -4.81
C PHE A 251 26.00 0.87 -6.08
N VAL A 252 26.63 0.25 -7.07
CA VAL A 252 27.00 0.93 -8.33
C VAL A 252 25.77 1.24 -9.18
N GLY A 253 24.71 0.40 -9.08
CA GLY A 253 23.47 0.56 -9.81
C GLY A 253 22.36 -0.34 -9.27
N ALA A 254 21.14 -0.17 -9.79
CA ALA A 254 19.98 -0.93 -9.36
C ALA A 254 20.12 -2.44 -9.60
N ALA A 255 20.77 -2.85 -10.69
CA ALA A 255 21.02 -4.26 -10.99
C ALA A 255 21.99 -4.91 -9.99
N ASP A 256 23.06 -4.19 -9.59
CA ASP A 256 24.02 -4.64 -8.58
C ASP A 256 23.35 -4.79 -7.21
N MET A 257 22.56 -3.79 -6.81
CA MET A 257 21.80 -3.83 -5.56
C MET A 257 20.78 -4.97 -5.56
N LEU A 258 20.09 -5.22 -6.69
CA LEU A 258 19.13 -6.31 -6.86
C LEU A 258 19.82 -7.67 -6.73
N GLN A 259 20.94 -7.89 -7.41
CA GLN A 259 21.70 -9.14 -7.33
C GLN A 259 22.17 -9.42 -5.89
N SER A 260 22.66 -8.38 -5.20
CA SER A 260 23.09 -8.47 -3.80
C SER A 260 21.92 -8.80 -2.87
N LEU A 261 20.75 -8.18 -3.09
CA LEU A 261 19.51 -8.47 -2.34
C LEU A 261 19.08 -9.93 -2.52
N GLU A 262 19.09 -10.44 -3.75
CA GLU A 262 18.69 -11.83 -4.04
C GLU A 262 19.65 -12.85 -3.44
N ALA A 263 20.96 -12.58 -3.44
CA ALA A 263 21.94 -13.43 -2.79
C ALA A 263 21.68 -13.49 -1.27
N LEU A 264 21.53 -12.32 -0.64
CA LEU A 264 21.26 -12.22 0.79
C LEU A 264 19.94 -12.90 1.19
N HIS A 265 18.90 -12.77 0.36
CA HIS A 265 17.61 -13.43 0.58
C HIS A 265 17.72 -14.96 0.52
N ARG A 266 18.44 -15.51 -0.46
CA ARG A 266 18.66 -16.98 -0.54
C ARG A 266 19.39 -17.51 0.69
N ASP A 267 20.41 -16.81 1.16
CA ASP A 267 21.17 -17.20 2.35
C ASP A 267 20.31 -17.14 3.62
N TRP A 268 19.45 -16.11 3.73
CA TRP A 268 18.52 -15.97 4.85
C TRP A 268 17.45 -17.08 4.82
N GLN A 269 16.87 -17.40 3.68
CA GLN A 269 15.92 -18.51 3.52
C GLN A 269 16.55 -19.84 3.92
N ALA A 270 17.77 -20.13 3.45
CA ALA A 270 18.47 -21.35 3.76
C ALA A 270 18.77 -21.51 5.27
N ARG A 271 18.99 -20.39 6.00
CA ARG A 271 19.16 -20.40 7.46
C ARG A 271 17.84 -20.65 8.17
N ARG A 272 16.78 -19.96 7.77
CA ARG A 272 15.42 -20.12 8.32
C ARG A 272 14.94 -21.56 8.20
N ASP A 273 15.08 -22.18 7.04
CA ASP A 273 14.63 -23.56 6.79
C ASP A 273 15.40 -24.58 7.65
N ARG A 274 16.67 -24.32 7.95
CA ARG A 274 17.45 -25.12 8.91
C ARG A 274 16.92 -25.00 10.33
N THR A 275 16.56 -23.79 10.76
CA THR A 275 16.03 -23.53 12.11
C THR A 275 14.63 -24.10 12.30
N CYS A 276 13.75 -24.00 11.30
CA CYS A 276 12.40 -24.57 11.36
C CYS A 276 12.40 -26.09 11.45
N ARG A 277 13.31 -26.79 10.76
CA ARG A 277 13.45 -28.26 10.86
C ARG A 277 13.88 -28.74 12.27
N LEU A 278 14.46 -27.85 13.07
CA LEU A 278 14.87 -28.16 14.47
C LEU A 278 13.74 -27.86 15.47
N ALA A 279 12.71 -27.09 15.10
CA ALA A 279 11.66 -26.61 15.98
C ALA A 279 10.34 -27.41 15.95
N ASP A 280 10.20 -28.40 15.05
CA ASP A 280 8.94 -29.14 14.80
C ASP A 280 8.51 -30.14 15.91
N SER A 281 8.97 -30.00 17.18
CA SER A 281 8.70 -30.94 18.24
C SER A 281 7.92 -30.44 19.45
N THR A 282 7.27 -29.27 19.42
CA THR A 282 6.46 -28.81 20.57
C THR A 282 5.13 -28.16 20.14
N SER A 283 4.09 -29.00 20.02
CA SER A 283 2.70 -28.54 19.99
C SER A 283 2.13 -28.53 21.41
N THR A 284 1.69 -27.36 21.89
CA THR A 284 1.03 -27.19 23.18
C THR A 284 -0.49 -27.41 23.04
N PRO A 285 -1.14 -28.24 23.90
CA PRO A 285 -2.57 -28.48 23.79
C PRO A 285 -3.41 -27.32 24.31
N ALA A 286 -4.53 -27.06 23.62
CA ALA A 286 -5.51 -26.03 23.95
C ALA A 286 -6.29 -26.38 25.21
N GLY A 287 -6.27 -25.52 26.22
CA GLY A 287 -7.05 -25.65 27.45
C GLY A 287 -8.55 -25.40 27.20
N SER A 288 -9.40 -26.31 27.72
CA SER A 288 -10.86 -26.21 27.71
C SER A 288 -11.36 -25.30 28.84
N GLY A 289 -11.67 -24.04 28.55
CA GLY A 289 -12.35 -23.12 29.45
C GLY A 289 -13.67 -22.65 28.84
N ARG A 290 -14.75 -22.53 29.65
CA ARG A 290 -15.98 -21.85 29.26
C ARG A 290 -15.70 -20.34 29.23
N PHE A 291 -15.80 -19.74 28.06
CA PHE A 291 -15.67 -18.30 27.87
C PHE A 291 -17.03 -17.72 27.45
N ALA A 292 -17.37 -16.54 27.99
CA ALA A 292 -18.55 -15.78 27.55
C ALA A 292 -18.36 -15.30 26.11
N SER A 293 -19.42 -15.28 25.32
CA SER A 293 -19.38 -14.73 23.97
C SER A 293 -19.19 -13.19 24.02
N VAL A 294 -18.34 -12.66 23.11
CA VAL A 294 -18.08 -11.23 22.99
C VAL A 294 -19.16 -10.64 22.08
N GLY A 295 -20.00 -9.75 22.63
CA GLY A 295 -20.98 -9.01 21.84
C GLY A 295 -20.30 -7.93 20.99
N LEU A 296 -20.47 -8.02 19.66
CA LEU A 296 -19.94 -7.04 18.71
C LEU A 296 -21.08 -6.19 18.14
N ARG A 297 -20.78 -4.92 17.84
CA ARG A 297 -21.71 -4.05 17.14
C ARG A 297 -21.98 -4.57 15.72
N GLN A 298 -23.23 -4.82 15.39
CA GLN A 298 -23.67 -5.31 14.08
C GLN A 298 -24.24 -4.21 13.19
N ALA A 299 -24.85 -3.18 13.79
CA ALA A 299 -25.45 -2.07 13.05
C ALA A 299 -24.37 -1.20 12.38
N PRO A 300 -24.49 -0.92 11.07
CA PRO A 300 -23.56 -0.03 10.37
C PRO A 300 -23.61 1.39 10.92
N VAL A 301 -22.46 2.06 10.94
CA VAL A 301 -22.35 3.46 11.34
C VAL A 301 -21.68 4.31 10.25
N LYS A 302 -21.94 5.62 10.30
CA LYS A 302 -21.16 6.61 9.57
C LYS A 302 -20.31 7.37 10.56
N ILE A 303 -18.98 7.21 10.46
CA ILE A 303 -18.04 7.79 11.41
C ILE A 303 -16.82 8.34 10.70
N ASP A 304 -16.41 9.55 11.07
CA ASP A 304 -15.21 10.20 10.55
C ASP A 304 -13.92 9.66 11.23
N PRO A 305 -12.74 9.83 10.59
CA PRO A 305 -11.48 9.28 11.11
C PRO A 305 -11.08 9.79 12.49
N ALA A 306 -11.46 11.02 12.87
CA ALA A 306 -11.08 11.59 14.17
C ALA A 306 -11.73 10.84 15.34
N ARG A 307 -12.94 10.33 15.13
CA ARG A 307 -13.71 9.56 16.12
C ARG A 307 -13.54 8.05 15.98
N ALA A 308 -13.21 7.59 14.77
CA ALA A 308 -13.17 6.18 14.44
C ALA A 308 -12.10 5.40 15.20
N GLN A 309 -10.96 6.01 15.53
CA GLN A 309 -9.92 5.32 16.31
C GLN A 309 -10.43 4.88 17.69
N ALA A 310 -11.12 5.76 18.38
CA ALA A 310 -11.70 5.45 19.70
C ALA A 310 -12.88 4.46 19.55
N GLU A 311 -13.78 4.68 18.59
CA GLU A 311 -14.98 3.85 18.36
C GLU A 311 -14.63 2.42 17.95
N PHE A 312 -13.61 2.26 17.13
CA PHE A 312 -13.16 0.92 16.69
C PHE A 312 -12.15 0.28 17.65
N GLY A 313 -11.62 1.03 18.63
CA GLY A 313 -10.60 0.52 19.54
C GLY A 313 -9.28 0.18 18.83
N VAL A 314 -8.81 1.10 17.96
CA VAL A 314 -7.55 0.93 17.22
C VAL A 314 -6.50 1.95 17.69
N ASP A 315 -5.24 1.57 17.57
CA ASP A 315 -4.08 2.40 17.90
C ASP A 315 -3.79 3.49 16.83
N ALA A 316 -2.70 4.24 17.01
CA ALA A 316 -2.27 5.28 16.08
C ALA A 316 -1.92 4.74 14.68
N LEU A 317 -1.62 3.46 14.56
CA LEU A 317 -1.35 2.75 13.30
C LEU A 317 -2.58 2.05 12.73
N TRP A 318 -3.76 2.31 13.30
CA TRP A 318 -5.04 1.70 12.91
C TRP A 318 -5.11 0.19 13.11
N ARG A 319 -4.32 -0.38 14.03
CA ARG A 319 -4.38 -1.78 14.43
C ARG A 319 -5.28 -1.94 15.64
N PRO A 320 -6.00 -3.07 15.78
CA PRO A 320 -6.76 -3.37 16.99
C PRO A 320 -5.88 -3.32 18.24
N VAL A 321 -6.35 -2.65 19.29
CA VAL A 321 -5.70 -2.65 20.61
C VAL A 321 -5.94 -3.97 21.33
N THR A 322 -7.09 -4.59 21.09
CA THR A 322 -7.48 -5.88 21.67
C THR A 322 -7.84 -6.87 20.58
N PHE A 323 -7.49 -8.15 20.79
CA PHE A 323 -7.76 -9.22 19.86
C PHE A 323 -8.68 -10.26 20.52
N ILE A 324 -9.62 -10.80 19.73
CA ILE A 324 -10.52 -11.87 20.19
C ILE A 324 -9.87 -13.21 19.90
N ARG A 325 -9.85 -14.10 20.87
CA ARG A 325 -9.42 -15.48 20.67
C ARG A 325 -10.58 -16.29 20.12
N ASN A 326 -10.64 -16.38 18.79
CA ASN A 326 -11.70 -17.06 18.06
C ASN A 326 -11.68 -18.58 18.28
N ARG A 327 -12.83 -19.21 18.07
CA ARG A 327 -13.03 -20.66 18.11
C ARG A 327 -13.89 -21.08 16.93
N PHE A 328 -13.22 -21.37 15.83
CA PHE A 328 -13.88 -21.68 14.58
C PHE A 328 -14.25 -23.15 14.45
N THR A 329 -15.47 -23.40 13.98
CA THR A 329 -15.96 -24.73 13.63
C THR A 329 -16.66 -24.65 12.26
N VAL A 330 -16.23 -25.48 11.32
CA VAL A 330 -16.90 -25.56 10.00
C VAL A 330 -18.30 -26.14 10.22
N VAL A 331 -19.32 -25.41 9.81
CA VAL A 331 -20.74 -25.80 9.97
C VAL A 331 -21.37 -26.23 8.65
N GLU A 332 -20.85 -25.72 7.53
CA GLU A 332 -21.24 -26.06 6.16
C GLU A 332 -19.99 -25.97 5.28
N PRO A 333 -19.95 -26.53 4.06
CA PRO A 333 -18.76 -26.55 3.22
C PRO A 333 -18.07 -25.20 3.02
N ASP A 334 -18.86 -24.10 3.01
CA ASP A 334 -18.37 -22.74 2.77
C ASP A 334 -18.71 -21.78 3.93
N ALA A 335 -19.05 -22.30 5.12
CA ALA A 335 -19.41 -21.49 6.28
C ALA A 335 -18.75 -22.00 7.56
N VAL A 336 -18.30 -21.07 8.39
CA VAL A 336 -17.62 -21.33 9.66
C VAL A 336 -18.28 -20.53 10.78
N HIS A 337 -18.62 -21.22 11.87
CA HIS A 337 -19.15 -20.61 13.11
C HIS A 337 -17.99 -20.29 14.05
N ASP A 338 -18.00 -19.09 14.61
CA ASP A 338 -17.10 -18.67 15.68
C ASP A 338 -17.85 -18.64 17.02
N ALA A 339 -17.54 -19.60 17.88
CA ALA A 339 -18.15 -19.70 19.21
C ALA A 339 -17.74 -18.57 20.17
N ALA A 340 -16.71 -17.77 19.84
CA ALA A 340 -16.31 -16.62 20.65
C ALA A 340 -17.21 -15.39 20.40
N THR A 341 -17.71 -15.21 19.18
CA THR A 341 -18.54 -14.06 18.79
C THR A 341 -19.99 -14.44 18.50
N GLY A 342 -20.30 -15.74 18.32
CA GLY A 342 -21.62 -16.21 17.88
C GLY A 342 -21.93 -15.87 16.43
N LEU A 343 -20.91 -15.57 15.63
CA LEU A 343 -21.06 -15.20 14.24
C LEU A 343 -20.76 -16.40 13.33
N VAL A 344 -21.48 -16.45 12.21
CA VAL A 344 -21.20 -17.39 11.12
C VAL A 344 -20.62 -16.61 9.95
N TRP A 345 -19.46 -17.02 9.50
CA TRP A 345 -18.70 -16.37 8.45
C TRP A 345 -18.69 -17.18 7.17
N GLN A 346 -18.73 -16.48 6.03
CA GLN A 346 -18.42 -17.06 4.75
C GLN A 346 -16.92 -17.43 4.71
N LEU A 347 -16.60 -18.67 4.31
CA LEU A 347 -15.22 -19.17 4.34
C LEU A 347 -14.36 -18.55 3.23
N SER A 348 -14.87 -18.59 1.99
CA SER A 348 -14.15 -18.13 0.79
C SER A 348 -14.38 -16.68 0.40
N GLY A 349 -15.57 -16.10 0.68
CA GLY A 349 -15.93 -14.73 0.29
C GLY A 349 -16.06 -14.51 -1.23
N SER A 350 -16.00 -13.25 -1.69
CA SER A 350 -16.10 -12.93 -3.13
C SER A 350 -14.87 -13.41 -3.91
N PRO A 351 -15.04 -13.90 -5.17
CA PRO A 351 -13.93 -14.45 -5.96
C PRO A 351 -12.98 -13.38 -6.51
N TYR A 352 -13.43 -12.14 -6.60
CA TYR A 352 -12.66 -10.97 -7.07
C TYR A 352 -13.07 -9.73 -6.28
N PRO A 353 -12.22 -8.67 -6.27
CA PRO A 353 -12.56 -7.40 -5.63
C PRO A 353 -13.72 -6.72 -6.36
N VAL A 354 -14.61 -6.11 -5.58
CA VAL A 354 -15.81 -5.41 -6.05
C VAL A 354 -15.87 -4.01 -5.42
N SER A 355 -16.60 -3.09 -6.03
CA SER A 355 -16.92 -1.80 -5.42
C SER A 355 -17.82 -1.97 -4.18
N TRP A 356 -17.85 -0.96 -3.31
CA TRP A 356 -18.71 -1.02 -2.13
C TRP A 356 -20.19 -1.14 -2.47
N GLN A 357 -20.64 -0.61 -3.60
CA GLN A 357 -22.00 -0.75 -4.07
C GLN A 357 -22.30 -2.16 -4.58
N GLU A 358 -21.39 -2.74 -5.35
CA GLU A 358 -21.50 -4.14 -5.83
C GLU A 358 -21.43 -5.15 -4.69
N SER A 359 -20.77 -4.82 -3.57
CA SER A 359 -20.71 -5.68 -2.40
C SER A 359 -22.11 -5.97 -1.81
N HIS A 360 -23.02 -5.01 -1.88
CA HIS A 360 -24.41 -5.20 -1.46
C HIS A 360 -25.19 -6.12 -2.42
N ALA A 361 -24.94 -6.00 -3.72
CA ALA A 361 -25.51 -6.91 -4.71
C ALA A 361 -24.98 -8.34 -4.54
N TYR A 362 -23.71 -8.50 -4.26
CA TYR A 362 -23.10 -9.80 -3.93
C TYR A 362 -23.80 -10.45 -2.73
N VAL A 363 -23.97 -9.72 -1.62
CA VAL A 363 -24.65 -10.21 -0.41
C VAL A 363 -26.11 -10.55 -0.70
N ALA A 364 -26.83 -9.72 -1.47
CA ALA A 364 -28.19 -10.01 -1.89
C ALA A 364 -28.29 -11.31 -2.70
N GLY A 365 -27.29 -11.59 -3.55
CA GLY A 365 -27.16 -12.85 -4.29
C GLY A 365 -27.00 -14.05 -3.37
N LEU A 366 -26.18 -13.98 -2.32
CA LEU A 366 -26.02 -15.05 -1.33
C LEU A 366 -27.37 -15.37 -0.65
N ASN A 367 -28.11 -14.34 -0.25
CA ASN A 367 -29.41 -14.51 0.40
C ASN A 367 -30.47 -15.09 -0.56
N HIS A 368 -30.46 -14.67 -1.82
CA HIS A 368 -31.40 -15.17 -2.83
C HIS A 368 -31.21 -16.67 -3.09
N HIS A 369 -29.95 -17.14 -3.12
CA HIS A 369 -29.62 -18.54 -3.35
C HIS A 369 -29.61 -19.40 -2.09
N GLY A 370 -29.86 -18.83 -0.91
CA GLY A 370 -29.81 -19.56 0.35
C GLY A 370 -28.44 -20.15 0.66
N PHE A 371 -27.38 -19.35 0.44
CA PHE A 371 -25.99 -19.80 0.59
C PHE A 371 -25.75 -20.43 1.97
N ALA A 372 -25.14 -21.61 2.00
CA ALA A 372 -24.92 -22.43 3.20
C ALA A 372 -26.19 -22.60 4.07
N GLY A 373 -27.35 -22.79 3.42
CA GLY A 373 -28.66 -22.97 4.08
C GLY A 373 -29.16 -21.73 4.82
N ARG A 374 -28.62 -20.53 4.56
CA ARG A 374 -28.93 -19.28 5.26
C ARG A 374 -29.34 -18.19 4.28
N ASN A 375 -30.21 -17.27 4.73
CA ASN A 375 -30.72 -16.13 3.94
C ASN A 375 -30.63 -14.78 4.65
N ARG A 376 -29.78 -14.67 5.70
CA ARG A 376 -29.57 -13.45 6.49
C ARG A 376 -28.11 -12.98 6.44
N TRP A 377 -27.41 -13.26 5.35
CA TRP A 377 -26.08 -12.76 5.11
C TRP A 377 -26.09 -11.24 4.98
N ARG A 378 -25.07 -10.59 5.51
CA ARG A 378 -24.86 -9.14 5.42
C ARG A 378 -23.39 -8.80 5.33
N LEU A 379 -23.09 -7.57 4.94
CA LEU A 379 -21.74 -7.03 5.13
C LEU A 379 -21.44 -6.93 6.64
N PRO A 380 -20.25 -7.33 7.07
CA PRO A 380 -19.82 -7.16 8.45
C PRO A 380 -19.57 -5.68 8.79
N SER A 381 -19.76 -5.30 10.04
CA SER A 381 -19.25 -4.04 10.58
C SER A 381 -17.71 -4.07 10.72
N THR A 382 -17.07 -2.92 10.92
CA THR A 382 -15.63 -2.87 11.15
C THR A 382 -15.19 -3.65 12.39
N PRO A 383 -15.85 -3.55 13.57
CA PRO A 383 -15.51 -4.39 14.73
C PRO A 383 -15.66 -5.89 14.47
N GLU A 384 -16.65 -6.31 13.67
CA GLU A 384 -16.79 -7.72 13.31
C GLU A 384 -15.63 -8.20 12.43
N LEU A 385 -15.23 -7.44 11.42
CA LEU A 385 -14.04 -7.78 10.61
C LEU A 385 -12.77 -7.79 11.45
N MET A 386 -12.62 -6.86 12.37
CA MET A 386 -11.48 -6.80 13.27
C MET A 386 -11.43 -8.00 14.22
N SER A 387 -12.57 -8.60 14.57
CA SER A 387 -12.59 -9.81 15.40
C SER A 387 -11.92 -11.01 14.75
N LEU A 388 -11.81 -11.03 13.42
CA LEU A 388 -11.08 -12.07 12.68
C LEU A 388 -9.57 -11.91 12.75
N LEU A 389 -9.06 -10.70 13.13
CA LEU A 389 -7.64 -10.40 13.11
C LEU A 389 -6.90 -11.07 14.28
N THR A 390 -5.68 -11.50 13.98
CA THR A 390 -4.74 -12.05 14.96
C THR A 390 -3.60 -11.06 15.23
N PRO A 391 -3.01 -11.03 16.43
CA PRO A 391 -1.92 -10.11 16.78
C PRO A 391 -0.64 -10.35 15.97
N THR A 392 -0.43 -11.59 15.57
CA THR A 392 0.71 -12.02 14.75
C THR A 392 0.20 -12.68 13.48
N PRO A 393 0.88 -12.50 12.33
CA PRO A 393 0.52 -13.22 11.12
C PRO A 393 0.63 -14.74 11.30
N HIS A 394 -0.33 -15.48 10.74
CA HIS A 394 -0.26 -16.93 10.60
C HIS A 394 0.29 -17.30 9.22
N GLY A 395 1.20 -18.26 9.17
CA GLY A 395 1.80 -18.72 7.91
C GLY A 395 2.58 -17.62 7.22
N VAL A 396 2.42 -17.53 5.90
CA VAL A 396 3.30 -16.69 5.08
C VAL A 396 2.94 -15.21 5.14
N ASP A 397 1.66 -14.77 5.34
CA ASP A 397 1.38 -13.34 5.18
C ASP A 397 0.09 -12.76 5.78
N PHE A 398 -0.69 -13.48 6.61
CA PHE A 398 -2.01 -12.97 6.99
C PHE A 398 -2.25 -12.91 8.49
N CYS A 399 -2.83 -11.79 8.94
CA CYS A 399 -3.29 -11.60 10.31
C CYS A 399 -4.71 -12.17 10.49
N ILE A 400 -4.94 -13.39 10.00
CA ILE A 400 -6.21 -14.13 10.11
C ILE A 400 -5.91 -15.62 10.18
N GLU A 401 -6.79 -16.40 10.82
CA GLU A 401 -6.62 -17.85 10.92
C GLU A 401 -6.58 -18.53 9.54
N PRO A 402 -5.73 -19.59 9.37
CA PRO A 402 -5.52 -20.26 8.07
C PRO A 402 -6.76 -20.95 7.49
N ILE A 403 -7.83 -21.09 8.26
CA ILE A 403 -9.10 -21.65 7.81
C ILE A 403 -9.76 -20.80 6.72
N PHE A 404 -9.45 -19.50 6.66
CA PHE A 404 -10.04 -18.57 5.68
C PHE A 404 -9.21 -18.47 4.40
N ASP A 405 -9.87 -18.15 3.28
CA ASP A 405 -9.19 -17.87 2.00
C ASP A 405 -8.31 -16.61 2.13
N HIS A 406 -7.04 -16.75 1.84
CA HIS A 406 -6.01 -15.72 1.96
C HIS A 406 -5.86 -14.82 0.72
N ARG A 407 -6.56 -15.11 -0.37
CA ARG A 407 -6.53 -14.25 -1.57
C ARG A 407 -7.16 -12.89 -1.33
N GLN A 408 -8.02 -12.78 -0.34
CA GLN A 408 -8.84 -11.62 -0.04
C GLN A 408 -8.13 -10.67 0.93
N LYS A 409 -7.13 -9.93 0.46
CA LYS A 409 -6.25 -9.09 1.28
C LYS A 409 -6.96 -7.92 1.98
N SER A 410 -8.04 -7.41 1.41
CA SER A 410 -8.80 -6.25 1.88
C SER A 410 -10.30 -6.54 1.86
N LEU A 411 -10.99 -6.34 2.97
CA LEU A 411 -12.40 -6.70 3.14
C LEU A 411 -13.24 -5.45 3.38
N TRP A 412 -14.29 -5.23 2.57
CA TRP A 412 -15.27 -4.17 2.79
C TRP A 412 -16.04 -4.36 4.08
N SER A 413 -16.20 -3.27 4.83
CA SER A 413 -17.13 -3.19 5.95
C SER A 413 -18.42 -2.48 5.53
N ALA A 414 -19.51 -2.74 6.27
CA ALA A 414 -20.76 -2.00 6.14
C ALA A 414 -20.66 -0.55 6.65
N ASP A 415 -19.64 -0.23 7.44
CA ASP A 415 -19.43 1.10 8.02
C ASP A 415 -18.95 2.09 6.97
N ARG A 416 -19.45 3.32 7.04
CA ARG A 416 -19.09 4.40 6.13
C ARG A 416 -18.27 5.47 6.82
N ARG A 417 -17.26 5.98 6.13
CA ARG A 417 -16.56 7.19 6.53
C ARG A 417 -17.35 8.44 6.15
N SER A 418 -17.95 8.43 4.96
CA SER A 418 -18.66 9.57 4.39
C SER A 418 -19.81 9.09 3.48
N PHE A 419 -20.36 9.98 2.68
CA PHE A 419 -21.34 9.62 1.64
C PHE A 419 -20.71 9.01 0.38
N THR A 420 -19.37 9.00 0.28
CA THR A 420 -18.63 8.51 -0.89
C THR A 420 -17.55 7.50 -0.53
N ALA A 421 -17.33 7.21 0.77
CA ALA A 421 -16.25 6.35 1.24
C ALA A 421 -16.71 5.42 2.36
N ALA A 422 -16.22 4.19 2.35
CA ALA A 422 -16.46 3.17 3.37
C ALA A 422 -15.15 2.73 4.04
N TRP A 423 -15.29 2.11 5.20
CA TRP A 423 -14.20 1.47 5.92
C TRP A 423 -13.95 0.08 5.36
N TRP A 424 -12.71 -0.37 5.45
CA TRP A 424 -12.29 -1.71 5.10
C TRP A 424 -11.19 -2.18 6.04
N VAL A 425 -10.98 -3.48 6.11
CA VAL A 425 -9.98 -4.10 6.96
C VAL A 425 -8.98 -4.87 6.11
N SER A 426 -7.70 -4.62 6.36
CA SER A 426 -6.59 -5.40 5.78
C SER A 426 -6.38 -6.65 6.63
N ILE A 427 -6.61 -7.82 6.06
CA ILE A 427 -6.27 -9.08 6.72
C ILE A 427 -4.81 -9.48 6.49
N GLU A 428 -4.15 -8.89 5.48
CA GLU A 428 -2.72 -9.08 5.21
C GLU A 428 -1.86 -8.42 6.32
N MET A 429 -2.21 -7.20 6.70
CA MET A 429 -1.41 -6.37 7.61
C MET A 429 -2.10 -6.09 8.96
N GLY A 430 -3.32 -6.56 9.15
CA GLY A 430 -4.06 -6.42 10.40
C GLY A 430 -4.39 -4.97 10.78
N PHE A 431 -4.88 -4.15 9.84
CA PHE A 431 -5.24 -2.75 10.12
C PHE A 431 -6.57 -2.34 9.46
N VAL A 432 -7.14 -1.25 9.94
CA VAL A 432 -8.35 -0.62 9.41
C VAL A 432 -7.98 0.61 8.57
N ALA A 433 -8.65 0.79 7.44
CA ALA A 433 -8.53 1.99 6.61
C ALA A 433 -9.86 2.31 5.93
N TRP A 434 -9.89 3.37 5.12
CA TRP A 434 -11.07 3.75 4.34
C TRP A 434 -10.71 3.99 2.88
N GLN A 435 -11.69 3.76 2.01
CA GLN A 435 -11.56 4.05 0.59
C GLN A 435 -12.88 4.56 0.02
N ASP A 436 -12.80 5.16 -1.15
CA ASP A 436 -13.98 5.54 -1.92
C ASP A 436 -14.79 4.31 -2.33
N PHE A 437 -16.10 4.45 -2.45
CA PHE A 437 -17.01 3.37 -2.84
C PHE A 437 -16.68 2.68 -4.17
N SER A 438 -15.97 3.35 -5.06
CA SER A 438 -15.53 2.79 -6.35
C SER A 438 -14.21 2.01 -6.28
N ALA A 439 -13.54 1.95 -5.14
CA ALA A 439 -12.37 1.10 -4.96
C ALA A 439 -12.78 -0.39 -4.95
N GLY A 440 -11.86 -1.26 -5.37
CA GLY A 440 -12.07 -2.70 -5.33
C GLY A 440 -11.56 -3.30 -4.01
N CYS A 441 -12.47 -3.79 -3.17
CA CYS A 441 -12.12 -4.68 -2.05
C CYS A 441 -12.96 -5.95 -2.12
N TYR A 442 -12.52 -6.98 -1.44
CA TYR A 442 -13.26 -8.25 -1.36
C TYR A 442 -14.41 -8.16 -0.36
N VAL A 443 -15.32 -9.12 -0.44
CA VAL A 443 -16.45 -9.27 0.47
C VAL A 443 -16.33 -10.60 1.19
N ARG A 444 -16.39 -10.58 2.51
CA ARG A 444 -16.60 -11.76 3.34
C ARG A 444 -17.84 -11.51 4.19
N SER A 445 -18.92 -12.19 3.83
CA SER A 445 -20.22 -11.98 4.47
C SER A 445 -20.30 -12.66 5.83
N VAL A 446 -21.16 -12.13 6.67
CA VAL A 446 -21.42 -12.62 8.02
C VAL A 446 -22.93 -12.74 8.27
N CYS A 447 -23.35 -13.68 9.11
CA CYS A 447 -24.68 -13.73 9.69
C CYS A 447 -24.62 -14.12 11.18
N GLY A 448 -25.68 -13.84 11.92
CA GLY A 448 -25.84 -14.36 13.28
C GLY A 448 -26.18 -15.85 13.26
N ASP A 449 -25.84 -16.57 14.33
CA ASP A 449 -26.27 -17.95 14.50
C ASP A 449 -27.78 -17.97 14.80
N SER A 450 -28.57 -18.50 13.86
CA SER A 450 -30.04 -18.61 14.03
C SER A 450 -30.43 -19.73 14.99
N ASN A 451 -29.48 -20.48 15.54
CA ASN A 451 -29.75 -21.55 16.50
C ASN A 451 -29.65 -21.12 17.97
N LEU A 452 -29.40 -19.82 18.25
CA LEU A 452 -29.32 -19.24 19.59
C LEU A 452 -30.52 -18.33 19.92
N ALA A 453 -31.66 -18.47 19.22
CA ALA A 453 -32.91 -17.80 19.53
C ALA A 453 -33.91 -18.79 20.14
#